data_9dc531b51edfc014f76633f48c4968f2
#
_entry.id   9dc531b51edfc014f76633f48c4968f2
#
_cell.length_a   1.000
_cell.length_b   1.000
_cell.length_c   1.000
_cell.angle_alpha   90.00
_cell.angle_beta   90.00
_cell.angle_gamma   90.00
#
_symmetry.space_group_name_H-M   'P 1'
#
loop_
_entity.id
_entity.type
_entity.pdbx_description
1 polymer ?
#
loop_
_entity_poly.entity_id
_entity_poly.type
_entity_poly.pdbx_seq_one_letter_code
_entity_poly.pdbx_strand_id
1 'polypeptide(L)'
;SSAASDVYKRQSLFIVSSKSGGTIETHSFYKYFYAKTGNHSAQFIAITDPGSDLGATAQNLGFRDIFLNPADIGGRYSALSYFGLVPAALIGIDLDRLWANAERMMLACAENITAKDHPGITLGAIMGTLAENGQNKLTIRSSPSINTLGNWIEQLVAESTGKEGKGIVPVVNSTVGKPHDYSTDRLFVYLRVAGDDNEESDTGLKALQQAGHPCVTLNLDDTYAIAGEFFRWEFATVVAGKVMGINPFDELNVTESKNNTGRLLEYFKQNGQLPKTDALLTENGVSLYADEKMSRLISELCYQHEYEHNTLSGMLASQINSTHAGDYFALLAYLPAFPEVEESLENVRRRLRHATRRATTIGYGPRFLHSTGQLHKGGADNGVFFQITYDSPLDLAIPDAPYSFGVLKTAQAAGDLEALQSKGRRALRLHISGDLVSGLQKLLDAVELAAERRR
;
A
#
# COMPACT_ATOMS: atom_id res chain seq x y z
N SER A 1 -14.10 -30.78 -8.77
CA SER A 1 -14.00 -32.15 -8.19
C SER A 1 -12.78 -32.23 -7.29
N SER A 2 -12.87 -32.95 -6.18
CA SER A 2 -11.78 -33.11 -5.19
C SER A 2 -10.49 -33.69 -5.80
N ALA A 3 -10.60 -34.56 -6.77
CA ALA A 3 -9.46 -35.19 -7.45
C ALA A 3 -8.63 -34.20 -8.28
N ALA A 4 -9.24 -33.27 -9.00
CA ALA A 4 -8.51 -32.22 -9.74
C ALA A 4 -7.77 -31.28 -8.76
N SER A 5 -8.41 -30.91 -7.64
CA SER A 5 -7.77 -30.12 -6.58
C SER A 5 -6.54 -30.83 -5.95
N ASP A 6 -6.57 -32.15 -5.82
CA ASP A 6 -5.44 -32.93 -5.28
C ASP A 6 -4.25 -33.04 -6.24
N VAL A 7 -4.52 -33.14 -7.57
CA VAL A 7 -3.47 -33.16 -8.58
C VAL A 7 -2.73 -31.81 -8.60
N TYR A 8 -3.46 -30.71 -8.57
CA TYR A 8 -2.82 -29.38 -8.52
C TYR A 8 -1.99 -29.15 -7.26
N LYS A 9 -2.42 -29.64 -6.09
CA LYS A 9 -1.64 -29.54 -4.85
C LYS A 9 -0.29 -30.26 -4.94
N ARG A 10 -0.24 -31.43 -5.56
CA ARG A 10 1.01 -32.21 -5.71
C ARG A 10 2.01 -31.62 -6.71
N GLN A 11 1.53 -30.76 -7.61
CA GLN A 11 2.33 -30.08 -8.65
C GLN A 11 2.73 -28.66 -8.27
N SER A 12 2.31 -28.17 -7.09
CA SER A 12 2.59 -26.80 -6.65
C SER A 12 3.88 -26.75 -5.83
N LEU A 13 4.65 -25.69 -6.04
CA LEU A 13 5.78 -25.30 -5.20
C LEU A 13 5.36 -24.04 -4.43
N PHE A 14 5.55 -24.06 -3.12
CA PHE A 14 5.22 -22.95 -2.24
C PHE A 14 6.49 -22.22 -1.82
N ILE A 15 6.54 -20.91 -2.10
CA ILE A 15 7.64 -20.03 -1.69
C ILE A 15 7.22 -19.34 -0.40
N VAL A 16 7.88 -19.64 0.70
CA VAL A 16 7.68 -18.95 1.98
C VAL A 16 8.76 -17.88 2.13
N SER A 17 8.35 -16.63 2.07
CA SER A 17 9.26 -15.48 1.95
C SER A 17 9.05 -14.51 3.11
N SER A 18 10.05 -14.36 3.97
CA SER A 18 10.03 -13.38 5.07
C SER A 18 11.46 -13.06 5.52
N LYS A 19 11.84 -11.78 5.43
CA LYS A 19 13.19 -11.30 5.81
C LYS A 19 13.50 -11.65 7.28
N SER A 20 12.70 -11.15 8.20
CA SER A 20 12.86 -11.38 9.64
C SER A 20 12.50 -12.79 10.09
N GLY A 21 11.79 -13.54 9.24
CA GLY A 21 11.22 -14.83 9.59
C GLY A 21 10.02 -14.79 10.55
N GLY A 22 9.64 -13.63 11.09
CA GLY A 22 8.59 -13.47 12.10
C GLY A 22 7.30 -12.80 11.63
N THR A 23 7.09 -12.62 10.31
CA THR A 23 5.90 -11.97 9.76
C THR A 23 4.67 -12.85 9.97
N ILE A 24 3.70 -12.36 10.74
CA ILE A 24 2.51 -13.15 11.15
C ILE A 24 1.69 -13.64 9.97
N GLU A 25 1.53 -12.83 8.93
CA GLU A 25 0.80 -13.20 7.71
C GLU A 25 1.50 -14.36 6.99
N THR A 26 2.82 -14.25 6.80
CA THR A 26 3.63 -15.29 6.15
C THR A 26 3.54 -16.59 6.92
N HIS A 27 3.66 -16.56 8.26
CA HIS A 27 3.50 -17.74 9.10
C HIS A 27 2.11 -18.34 9.03
N SER A 28 1.06 -17.52 9.02
CA SER A 28 -0.33 -17.97 8.94
C SER A 28 -0.62 -18.66 7.61
N PHE A 29 -0.18 -18.07 6.49
CA PHE A 29 -0.31 -18.68 5.16
C PHE A 29 0.52 -19.96 5.04
N TYR A 30 1.77 -19.94 5.51
CA TYR A 30 2.62 -21.13 5.52
C TYR A 30 1.94 -22.28 6.26
N LYS A 31 1.49 -22.09 7.50
CA LYS A 31 0.81 -23.14 8.28
C LYS A 31 -0.41 -23.70 7.56
N TYR A 32 -1.23 -22.81 6.99
CA TYR A 32 -2.42 -23.21 6.26
C TYR A 32 -2.09 -24.08 5.04
N PHE A 33 -1.18 -23.63 4.17
CA PHE A 33 -0.83 -24.40 2.98
C PHE A 33 -0.04 -25.65 3.29
N TYR A 34 0.82 -25.63 4.31
CA TYR A 34 1.55 -26.80 4.79
C TYR A 34 0.59 -27.90 5.25
N ALA A 35 -0.39 -27.58 6.07
CA ALA A 35 -1.43 -28.52 6.47
C ALA A 35 -2.27 -29.01 5.26
N LYS A 36 -2.60 -28.11 4.30
CA LYS A 36 -3.36 -28.47 3.09
C LYS A 36 -2.62 -29.42 2.15
N THR A 37 -1.30 -29.41 2.16
CA THR A 37 -0.48 -30.36 1.38
C THR A 37 -0.20 -31.68 2.10
N GLY A 38 -0.75 -31.88 3.30
CA GLY A 38 -0.47 -33.04 4.13
C GLY A 38 0.96 -33.03 4.68
N ASN A 39 1.49 -31.82 4.94
CA ASN A 39 2.82 -31.59 5.49
C ASN A 39 3.98 -32.06 4.58
N HIS A 40 3.81 -31.98 3.27
CA HIS A 40 4.83 -32.33 2.29
C HIS A 40 5.91 -31.26 2.14
N SER A 41 6.93 -31.30 2.99
CA SER A 41 8.04 -30.32 3.04
C SER A 41 8.77 -30.13 1.71
N ALA A 42 8.85 -31.20 0.88
CA ALA A 42 9.48 -31.12 -0.45
C ALA A 42 8.78 -30.19 -1.45
N GLN A 43 7.59 -29.71 -1.13
CA GLN A 43 6.87 -28.70 -1.92
C GLN A 43 7.13 -27.27 -1.44
N PHE A 44 7.97 -27.08 -0.44
CA PHE A 44 8.23 -25.76 0.14
C PHE A 44 9.69 -25.37 -0.04
N ILE A 45 9.91 -24.09 -0.35
CA ILE A 45 11.21 -23.43 -0.26
C ILE A 45 11.05 -22.20 0.63
N ALA A 46 12.13 -21.83 1.31
CA ALA A 46 12.17 -20.62 2.12
C ALA A 46 13.14 -19.59 1.53
N ILE A 47 12.75 -18.30 1.59
CA ILE A 47 13.65 -17.18 1.32
C ILE A 47 13.63 -16.32 2.57
N THR A 48 14.77 -16.14 3.23
CA THR A 48 14.84 -15.47 4.53
C THR A 48 16.28 -15.04 4.85
N ASP A 49 16.45 -14.24 5.91
CA ASP A 49 17.79 -13.88 6.39
C ASP A 49 18.43 -15.02 7.20
N PRO A 50 19.77 -15.08 7.25
CA PRO A 50 20.48 -15.99 8.12
C PRO A 50 20.07 -15.84 9.60
N GLY A 51 19.86 -16.98 10.27
CA GLY A 51 19.50 -16.99 11.70
C GLY A 51 18.05 -16.64 12.02
N SER A 52 17.18 -16.54 11.02
CA SER A 52 15.75 -16.26 11.21
C SER A 52 14.97 -17.50 11.68
N ASP A 53 13.84 -17.27 12.36
CA ASP A 53 12.92 -18.33 12.78
C ASP A 53 12.38 -19.16 11.59
N LEU A 54 12.14 -18.52 10.44
CA LEU A 54 11.72 -19.21 9.22
C LEU A 54 12.82 -20.12 8.70
N GLY A 55 14.09 -19.67 8.73
CA GLY A 55 15.24 -20.51 8.34
C GLY A 55 15.36 -21.75 9.22
N ALA A 56 15.26 -21.59 10.53
CA ALA A 56 15.27 -22.70 11.48
C ALA A 56 14.09 -23.67 11.26
N THR A 57 12.89 -23.12 11.05
CA THR A 57 11.68 -23.91 10.75
C THR A 57 11.84 -24.72 9.47
N ALA A 58 12.30 -24.08 8.39
CA ALA A 58 12.51 -24.74 7.10
C ALA A 58 13.55 -25.85 7.17
N GLN A 59 14.63 -25.64 7.92
CA GLN A 59 15.66 -26.66 8.14
C GLN A 59 15.12 -27.86 8.95
N ASN A 60 14.41 -27.57 10.06
CA ASN A 60 13.86 -28.62 10.93
C ASN A 60 12.80 -29.48 10.23
N LEU A 61 12.00 -28.87 9.36
CA LEU A 61 10.96 -29.57 8.61
C LEU A 61 11.45 -30.20 7.30
N GLY A 62 12.68 -29.93 6.89
CA GLY A 62 13.26 -30.44 5.66
C GLY A 62 12.59 -29.87 4.41
N PHE A 63 12.48 -28.55 4.31
CA PHE A 63 12.04 -27.89 3.08
C PHE A 63 12.97 -28.25 1.93
N ARG A 64 12.46 -28.20 0.69
CA ARG A 64 13.19 -28.54 -0.52
C ARG A 64 14.48 -27.71 -0.65
N ASP A 65 14.40 -26.42 -0.35
CA ASP A 65 15.55 -25.51 -0.40
C ASP A 65 15.36 -24.30 0.53
N ILE A 66 16.47 -23.65 0.90
CA ILE A 66 16.50 -22.45 1.74
C ILE A 66 17.48 -21.47 1.14
N PHE A 67 16.96 -20.34 0.65
CA PHE A 67 17.74 -19.25 0.11
C PHE A 67 17.98 -18.21 1.22
N LEU A 68 19.22 -18.13 1.69
CA LEU A 68 19.62 -17.14 2.70
C LEU A 68 20.02 -15.83 2.04
N ASN A 69 19.20 -14.83 2.23
CA ASN A 69 19.41 -13.49 1.65
C ASN A 69 20.48 -12.73 2.46
N PRO A 70 21.28 -11.85 1.83
CA PRO A 70 22.18 -10.95 2.57
C PRO A 70 21.39 -10.11 3.59
N ALA A 71 21.82 -10.15 4.85
CA ALA A 71 21.07 -9.56 5.97
C ALA A 71 21.07 -8.02 5.98
N ASP A 72 22.01 -7.40 5.29
CA ASP A 72 22.18 -5.95 5.14
C ASP A 72 21.26 -5.33 4.07
N ILE A 73 20.53 -6.14 3.30
CA ILE A 73 19.55 -5.64 2.33
C ILE A 73 18.20 -5.47 3.01
N GLY A 74 17.70 -4.24 3.11
CA GLY A 74 16.37 -3.93 3.65
C GLY A 74 15.24 -4.50 2.77
N GLY A 75 14.08 -4.85 3.38
CA GLY A 75 12.98 -5.52 2.67
C GLY A 75 12.51 -4.78 1.40
N ARG A 76 12.30 -3.47 1.48
CA ARG A 76 11.85 -2.64 0.34
C ARG A 76 12.93 -2.43 -0.72
N TYR A 77 14.21 -2.71 -0.40
CA TYR A 77 15.38 -2.65 -1.29
C TYR A 77 15.78 -4.03 -1.83
N SER A 78 14.94 -5.06 -1.69
CA SER A 78 15.31 -6.44 -1.95
C SER A 78 14.83 -7.00 -3.29
N ALA A 79 14.34 -6.15 -4.21
CA ALA A 79 13.82 -6.59 -5.51
C ALA A 79 14.89 -7.33 -6.35
N LEU A 80 16.13 -6.90 -6.30
CA LEU A 80 17.27 -7.53 -7.01
C LEU A 80 18.06 -8.53 -6.13
N SER A 81 17.47 -9.03 -5.06
CA SER A 81 18.03 -10.08 -4.21
C SER A 81 17.30 -11.41 -4.41
N TYR A 82 17.59 -12.44 -3.59
CA TYR A 82 16.85 -13.70 -3.64
C TYR A 82 15.35 -13.55 -3.48
N PHE A 83 14.87 -12.53 -2.77
CA PHE A 83 13.44 -12.26 -2.62
C PHE A 83 12.73 -11.99 -3.95
N GLY A 84 13.38 -11.35 -4.91
CA GLY A 84 12.84 -11.13 -6.26
C GLY A 84 13.36 -12.15 -7.30
N LEU A 85 14.66 -12.48 -7.28
CA LEU A 85 15.29 -13.27 -8.34
C LEU A 85 14.88 -14.76 -8.30
N VAL A 86 14.68 -15.36 -7.12
CA VAL A 86 14.25 -16.76 -7.02
C VAL A 86 12.84 -16.96 -7.58
N PRO A 87 11.82 -16.16 -7.20
CA PRO A 87 10.51 -16.25 -7.85
C PRO A 87 10.57 -15.98 -9.35
N ALA A 88 11.37 -14.99 -9.79
CA ALA A 88 11.52 -14.65 -11.22
C ALA A 88 12.07 -15.84 -12.02
N ALA A 89 13.11 -16.50 -11.52
CA ALA A 89 13.67 -17.72 -12.14
C ALA A 89 12.63 -18.84 -12.26
N LEU A 90 11.86 -19.06 -11.18
CA LEU A 90 10.86 -20.14 -11.13
C LEU A 90 9.70 -19.95 -12.10
N ILE A 91 9.35 -18.72 -12.44
CA ILE A 91 8.33 -18.42 -13.46
C ILE A 91 8.90 -18.28 -14.87
N GLY A 92 10.21 -18.55 -15.07
CA GLY A 92 10.85 -18.57 -16.38
C GLY A 92 11.32 -17.22 -16.91
N ILE A 93 11.52 -16.23 -16.06
CA ILE A 93 12.16 -14.97 -16.44
C ILE A 93 13.62 -15.21 -16.78
N ASP A 94 14.08 -14.67 -17.90
CA ASP A 94 15.48 -14.67 -18.29
C ASP A 94 16.29 -13.77 -17.35
N LEU A 95 16.97 -14.40 -16.39
CA LEU A 95 17.76 -13.69 -15.38
C LEU A 95 18.99 -13.00 -15.95
N ASP A 96 19.61 -13.51 -17.00
CA ASP A 96 20.78 -12.88 -17.62
C ASP A 96 20.37 -11.55 -18.27
N ARG A 97 19.24 -11.55 -18.97
CA ARG A 97 18.66 -10.35 -19.56
C ARG A 97 18.19 -9.35 -18.49
N LEU A 98 17.60 -9.84 -17.41
CA LEU A 98 17.19 -9.01 -16.27
C LEU A 98 18.42 -8.35 -15.64
N TRP A 99 19.46 -9.13 -15.37
CA TRP A 99 20.71 -8.66 -14.78
C TRP A 99 21.42 -7.62 -15.65
N ALA A 100 21.52 -7.87 -16.96
CA ALA A 100 22.14 -6.92 -17.90
C ALA A 100 21.49 -5.53 -17.87
N ASN A 101 20.16 -5.47 -17.66
CA ASN A 101 19.44 -4.20 -17.51
C ASN A 101 19.73 -3.53 -16.16
N ALA A 102 19.80 -4.29 -15.07
CA ALA A 102 20.19 -3.77 -13.75
C ALA A 102 21.62 -3.23 -13.77
N GLU A 103 22.57 -3.99 -14.33
CA GLU A 103 23.98 -3.60 -14.45
C GLU A 103 24.16 -2.33 -15.29
N ARG A 104 23.44 -2.20 -16.41
CA ARG A 104 23.44 -0.98 -17.24
C ARG A 104 23.04 0.24 -16.42
N MET A 105 22.01 0.15 -15.61
CA MET A 105 21.56 1.24 -14.75
C MET A 105 22.56 1.51 -13.62
N MET A 106 23.13 0.47 -13.01
CA MET A 106 24.17 0.58 -12.00
C MET A 106 25.38 1.35 -12.54
N LEU A 107 25.84 1.02 -13.76
CA LEU A 107 26.93 1.73 -14.43
C LEU A 107 26.57 3.19 -14.77
N ALA A 108 25.33 3.45 -15.18
CA ALA A 108 24.82 4.81 -15.40
C ALA A 108 24.72 5.63 -14.10
N CYS A 109 24.67 4.96 -12.95
CA CYS A 109 24.65 5.55 -11.62
C CYS A 109 26.01 5.43 -10.90
N ALA A 110 27.11 5.25 -11.61
CA ALA A 110 28.44 5.16 -11.01
C ALA A 110 28.94 6.54 -10.54
N GLU A 111 29.87 6.54 -9.58
CA GLU A 111 30.41 7.75 -8.95
C GLU A 111 31.08 8.75 -9.88
N ASN A 112 31.61 8.26 -11.01
CA ASN A 112 32.26 9.09 -12.05
C ASN A 112 31.25 9.77 -13.00
N ILE A 113 29.96 9.47 -12.88
CA ILE A 113 28.92 10.11 -13.70
C ILE A 113 28.54 11.45 -13.07
N THR A 114 28.46 12.49 -13.89
CA THR A 114 28.08 13.82 -13.39
C THR A 114 26.65 13.83 -12.86
N ALA A 115 26.38 14.59 -11.82
CA ALA A 115 25.05 14.63 -11.20
C ALA A 115 23.92 14.92 -12.21
N LYS A 116 24.21 15.69 -13.26
CA LYS A 116 23.27 16.03 -14.34
C LYS A 116 22.88 14.79 -15.19
N ASP A 117 23.84 13.90 -15.41
CA ASP A 117 23.69 12.74 -16.30
C ASP A 117 23.37 11.45 -15.50
N HIS A 118 23.40 11.53 -14.16
CA HIS A 118 23.18 10.42 -13.26
C HIS A 118 21.67 10.17 -12.99
N PRO A 119 21.06 9.08 -13.51
CA PRO A 119 19.62 8.89 -13.49
C PRO A 119 19.01 8.88 -12.07
N GLY A 120 19.68 8.23 -11.12
CA GLY A 120 19.21 8.13 -9.73
C GLY A 120 19.30 9.47 -8.99
N ILE A 121 20.41 10.24 -9.16
CA ILE A 121 20.55 11.57 -8.55
C ILE A 121 19.49 12.52 -9.13
N THR A 122 19.34 12.55 -10.45
CA THR A 122 18.38 13.44 -11.11
C THR A 122 16.95 13.21 -10.63
N LEU A 123 16.49 11.95 -10.65
CA LEU A 123 15.14 11.63 -10.18
C LEU A 123 14.96 11.94 -8.69
N GLY A 124 15.92 11.55 -7.85
CA GLY A 124 15.87 11.77 -6.42
C GLY A 124 15.93 13.25 -6.03
N ALA A 125 16.75 14.05 -6.71
CA ALA A 125 16.80 15.49 -6.51
C ALA A 125 15.48 16.17 -6.90
N ILE A 126 14.87 15.76 -8.03
CA ILE A 126 13.54 16.25 -8.43
C ILE A 126 12.52 15.91 -7.34
N MET A 127 12.44 14.65 -6.91
CA MET A 127 11.50 14.19 -5.89
C MET A 127 11.67 14.94 -4.57
N GLY A 128 12.91 15.00 -4.07
CA GLY A 128 13.21 15.63 -2.78
C GLY A 128 12.99 17.14 -2.80
N THR A 129 13.48 17.84 -3.84
CA THR A 129 13.34 19.28 -3.96
C THR A 129 11.87 19.70 -4.11
N LEU A 130 11.10 19.00 -4.94
CA LEU A 130 9.68 19.28 -5.10
C LEU A 130 8.90 18.99 -3.81
N ALA A 131 9.26 17.93 -3.09
CA ALA A 131 8.64 17.61 -1.80
C ALA A 131 8.87 18.70 -0.76
N GLU A 132 10.08 19.22 -0.62
CA GLU A 132 10.41 20.34 0.28
C GLU A 132 9.69 21.65 -0.12
N ASN A 133 9.33 21.80 -1.40
CA ASN A 133 8.55 22.92 -1.90
C ASN A 133 7.01 22.67 -1.89
N GLY A 134 6.53 21.64 -1.19
CA GLY A 134 5.11 21.32 -1.04
C GLY A 134 4.51 20.51 -2.19
N GLN A 135 5.30 20.11 -3.18
CA GLN A 135 4.88 19.23 -4.29
C GLN A 135 5.23 17.77 -3.99
N ASN A 136 4.71 17.27 -2.88
CA ASN A 136 5.06 15.97 -2.32
C ASN A 136 4.09 14.84 -2.66
N LYS A 137 3.16 15.02 -3.57
CA LYS A 137 2.23 13.99 -4.04
C LYS A 137 2.75 13.41 -5.35
N LEU A 138 3.48 12.29 -5.25
CA LEU A 138 4.08 11.59 -6.37
C LEU A 138 3.05 10.69 -7.06
N THR A 139 2.54 11.12 -8.21
CA THR A 139 1.61 10.31 -9.02
C THR A 139 2.38 9.52 -10.05
N ILE A 140 2.31 8.19 -9.93
CA ILE A 140 3.02 7.26 -10.79
C ILE A 140 2.06 6.69 -11.82
N ARG A 141 2.41 6.85 -13.08
CA ARG A 141 1.78 6.19 -14.21
C ARG A 141 2.77 5.18 -14.82
N SER A 142 2.26 4.04 -15.22
CA SER A 142 3.07 3.01 -15.88
C SER A 142 2.36 2.50 -17.12
N SER A 143 3.10 2.04 -18.12
CA SER A 143 2.55 1.28 -19.23
C SER A 143 1.82 0.02 -18.72
N PRO A 144 0.79 -0.49 -19.43
CA PRO A 144 0.00 -1.63 -18.97
C PRO A 144 0.82 -2.87 -18.61
N SER A 145 1.84 -3.19 -19.38
CA SER A 145 2.69 -4.39 -19.17
C SER A 145 3.49 -4.38 -17.86
N ILE A 146 3.65 -3.20 -17.23
CA ILE A 146 4.41 -3.02 -15.97
C ILE A 146 3.60 -2.27 -14.90
N ASN A 147 2.28 -2.27 -14.99
CA ASN A 147 1.41 -1.48 -14.11
C ASN A 147 1.58 -1.83 -12.62
N THR A 148 1.93 -3.07 -12.29
CA THR A 148 2.15 -3.52 -10.92
C THR A 148 3.45 -2.99 -10.28
N LEU A 149 4.40 -2.48 -11.08
CA LEU A 149 5.64 -1.89 -10.58
C LEU A 149 5.37 -0.70 -9.65
N GLY A 150 4.28 0.04 -9.91
CA GLY A 150 3.83 1.13 -9.06
C GLY A 150 3.64 0.73 -7.60
N ASN A 151 3.17 -0.49 -7.31
CA ASN A 151 2.97 -0.99 -5.95
C ASN A 151 4.27 -1.16 -5.17
N TRP A 152 5.35 -1.56 -5.86
CA TRP A 152 6.67 -1.65 -5.25
C TRP A 152 7.26 -0.25 -5.01
N ILE A 153 7.13 0.67 -5.99
CA ILE A 153 7.57 2.06 -5.83
C ILE A 153 6.81 2.75 -4.68
N GLU A 154 5.50 2.46 -4.54
CA GLU A 154 4.68 2.94 -3.42
C GLU A 154 5.31 2.56 -2.08
N GLN A 155 5.64 1.28 -1.91
CA GLN A 155 6.28 0.81 -0.68
C GLN A 155 7.63 1.48 -0.47
N LEU A 156 8.51 1.45 -1.47
CA LEU A 156 9.85 2.00 -1.39
C LEU A 156 9.82 3.48 -0.96
N VAL A 157 9.03 4.29 -1.62
CA VAL A 157 9.00 5.74 -1.39
C VAL A 157 8.29 6.07 -0.07
N ALA A 158 7.10 5.50 0.19
CA ALA A 158 6.33 5.81 1.39
C ALA A 158 7.05 5.40 2.68
N GLU A 159 7.60 4.19 2.71
CA GLU A 159 8.28 3.63 3.88
C GLU A 159 9.63 4.32 4.14
N SER A 160 10.34 4.71 3.09
CA SER A 160 11.64 5.38 3.21
C SER A 160 11.52 6.86 3.57
N THR A 161 10.47 7.56 3.09
CA THR A 161 10.36 9.03 3.25
C THR A 161 9.37 9.46 4.32
N GLY A 162 8.41 8.60 4.72
CA GLY A 162 7.32 8.95 5.62
C GLY A 162 7.72 8.96 7.09
N LYS A 163 8.50 9.94 7.53
CA LYS A 163 8.99 10.03 8.91
C LYS A 163 9.34 11.46 9.31
N GLU A 164 9.45 11.71 10.61
CA GLU A 164 9.81 13.02 11.17
C GLU A 164 8.90 14.16 10.72
N GLY A 165 7.60 13.85 10.49
CA GLY A 165 6.64 14.84 10.00
C GLY A 165 6.79 15.20 8.53
N LYS A 166 7.60 14.46 7.77
CA LYS A 166 7.84 14.63 6.33
C LYS A 166 7.39 13.40 5.55
N GLY A 167 7.36 13.50 4.23
CA GLY A 167 7.12 12.34 3.37
C GLY A 167 6.62 12.70 1.98
N ILE A 168 6.93 11.82 1.05
CA ILE A 168 6.39 11.82 -0.30
C ILE A 168 5.22 10.84 -0.32
N VAL A 169 4.05 11.30 -0.75
CA VAL A 169 2.82 10.48 -0.84
C VAL A 169 2.73 9.88 -2.23
N PRO A 170 3.02 8.60 -2.43
CA PRO A 170 2.86 7.97 -3.73
C PRO A 170 1.39 7.69 -4.04
N VAL A 171 0.96 8.02 -5.24
CA VAL A 171 -0.37 7.73 -5.79
C VAL A 171 -0.18 6.83 -7.00
N VAL A 172 -0.53 5.57 -6.87
CA VAL A 172 -0.32 4.54 -7.89
C VAL A 172 -1.62 4.00 -8.44
N ASN A 173 -1.58 3.38 -9.61
CA ASN A 173 -2.73 2.70 -10.24
C ASN A 173 -3.99 3.58 -10.34
N SER A 174 -3.80 4.89 -10.49
CA SER A 174 -4.90 5.85 -10.68
C SER A 174 -5.09 6.14 -12.15
N THR A 175 -6.34 6.21 -12.59
CA THR A 175 -6.66 6.72 -13.94
C THR A 175 -6.20 8.16 -14.08
N VAL A 176 -5.72 8.54 -15.28
CA VAL A 176 -5.34 9.92 -15.56
C VAL A 176 -6.61 10.77 -15.62
N GLY A 177 -6.66 11.82 -14.79
CA GLY A 177 -7.71 12.82 -14.80
C GLY A 177 -7.36 14.01 -15.71
N LYS A 178 -8.31 14.93 -15.82
CA LYS A 178 -8.05 16.22 -16.50
C LYS A 178 -7.16 17.12 -15.62
N PRO A 179 -6.39 18.07 -16.20
CA PRO A 179 -5.50 18.94 -15.42
C PRO A 179 -6.18 19.66 -14.24
N HIS A 180 -7.44 20.07 -14.38
CA HIS A 180 -8.18 20.75 -13.31
C HIS A 180 -8.60 19.82 -12.14
N ASP A 181 -8.46 18.50 -12.28
CA ASP A 181 -8.71 17.51 -11.20
C ASP A 181 -7.55 17.43 -10.20
N TYR A 182 -6.48 18.16 -10.44
CA TYR A 182 -5.28 18.13 -9.62
C TYR A 182 -4.95 19.50 -9.02
N SER A 183 -4.45 19.50 -7.79
CA SER A 183 -3.83 20.68 -7.19
C SER A 183 -2.35 20.78 -7.59
N THR A 184 -1.73 21.90 -7.22
CA THR A 184 -0.34 22.21 -7.57
C THR A 184 0.70 21.42 -6.75
N ASP A 185 0.27 20.53 -5.85
CA ASP A 185 1.10 19.73 -4.96
C ASP A 185 1.62 18.43 -5.58
N ARG A 186 1.52 18.26 -6.92
CA ARG A 186 1.80 17.04 -7.65
C ARG A 186 3.13 17.05 -8.38
N LEU A 187 3.79 15.87 -8.37
CA LEU A 187 4.78 15.45 -9.34
C LEU A 187 4.23 14.23 -10.07
N PHE A 188 4.25 14.23 -11.39
CA PHE A 188 3.87 13.07 -12.21
C PHE A 188 5.13 12.37 -12.74
N VAL A 189 5.23 11.06 -12.55
CA VAL A 189 6.29 10.23 -13.13
C VAL A 189 5.65 9.14 -13.97
N TYR A 190 6.06 9.02 -15.21
CA TYR A 190 5.56 8.06 -16.17
C TYR A 190 6.64 7.09 -16.60
N LEU A 191 6.46 5.80 -16.29
CA LEU A 191 7.29 4.70 -16.76
C LEU A 191 6.69 4.16 -18.05
N ARG A 192 7.33 4.49 -19.17
CA ARG A 192 6.80 4.26 -20.51
C ARG A 192 7.59 3.16 -21.24
N VAL A 193 6.97 2.00 -21.44
CA VAL A 193 7.53 0.88 -22.19
C VAL A 193 7.29 1.10 -23.70
N ALA A 194 8.33 0.99 -24.50
CA ALA A 194 8.22 1.10 -25.95
C ALA A 194 7.34 -0.01 -26.53
N GLY A 195 6.45 0.36 -27.44
CA GLY A 195 5.54 -0.59 -28.11
C GLY A 195 4.33 -1.04 -27.32
N ASP A 196 4.16 -0.58 -26.09
CA ASP A 196 2.96 -0.86 -25.27
C ASP A 196 1.79 0.07 -25.63
N ASP A 197 0.58 -0.20 -25.12
CA ASP A 197 -0.57 0.69 -25.26
C ASP A 197 -0.44 1.93 -24.37
N ASN A 198 0.15 2.96 -24.94
CA ASN A 198 0.52 4.18 -24.24
C ASN A 198 -0.34 5.40 -24.60
N GLU A 199 -1.27 5.31 -25.53
CA GLU A 199 -1.94 6.46 -26.14
C GLU A 199 -2.69 7.34 -25.11
N GLU A 200 -3.47 6.71 -24.24
CA GLU A 200 -4.18 7.44 -23.16
C GLU A 200 -3.21 8.15 -22.22
N SER A 201 -2.16 7.45 -21.81
CA SER A 201 -1.16 7.99 -20.88
C SER A 201 -0.35 9.11 -21.51
N ASP A 202 0.13 8.93 -22.74
CA ASP A 202 0.87 9.96 -23.50
C ASP A 202 0.05 11.23 -23.65
N THR A 203 -1.23 11.10 -24.02
CA THR A 203 -2.16 12.22 -24.20
C THR A 203 -2.43 12.93 -22.87
N GLY A 204 -2.73 12.16 -21.82
CA GLY A 204 -3.02 12.70 -20.49
C GLY A 204 -1.83 13.42 -19.87
N LEU A 205 -0.64 12.81 -19.92
CA LEU A 205 0.59 13.44 -19.38
C LEU A 205 0.97 14.71 -20.15
N LYS A 206 0.82 14.71 -21.47
CA LYS A 206 1.03 15.92 -22.29
C LYS A 206 0.11 17.07 -21.89
N ALA A 207 -1.17 16.77 -21.63
CA ALA A 207 -2.12 17.78 -21.16
C ALA A 207 -1.74 18.32 -19.77
N LEU A 208 -1.31 17.46 -18.85
CA LEU A 208 -0.84 17.88 -17.51
C LEU A 208 0.41 18.77 -17.61
N GLN A 209 1.37 18.40 -18.45
CA GLN A 209 2.58 19.19 -18.68
C GLN A 209 2.25 20.58 -19.27
N GLN A 210 1.34 20.63 -20.25
CA GLN A 210 0.87 21.90 -20.83
C GLN A 210 0.14 22.79 -19.83
N ALA A 211 -0.49 22.20 -18.82
CA ALA A 211 -1.13 22.91 -17.72
C ALA A 211 -0.16 23.33 -16.60
N GLY A 212 1.15 23.06 -16.75
CA GLY A 212 2.18 23.50 -15.81
C GLY A 212 2.48 22.52 -14.67
N HIS A 213 1.95 21.29 -14.71
CA HIS A 213 2.32 20.28 -13.73
C HIS A 213 3.72 19.71 -14.03
N PRO A 214 4.58 19.50 -13.01
CA PRO A 214 5.84 18.81 -13.17
C PRO A 214 5.62 17.37 -13.64
N CYS A 215 6.20 17.02 -14.78
CA CYS A 215 6.10 15.67 -15.37
C CYS A 215 7.48 15.15 -15.74
N VAL A 216 7.78 13.92 -15.36
CA VAL A 216 8.99 13.17 -15.73
C VAL A 216 8.57 11.93 -16.49
N THR A 217 9.13 11.69 -17.68
CA THR A 217 8.92 10.45 -18.42
C THR A 217 10.20 9.63 -18.42
N LEU A 218 10.10 8.39 -17.95
CA LEU A 218 11.16 7.38 -17.96
C LEU A 218 10.84 6.39 -19.08
N ASN A 219 11.62 6.47 -20.18
CA ASN A 219 11.44 5.57 -21.32
C ASN A 219 12.17 4.26 -21.07
N LEU A 220 11.47 3.15 -21.26
CA LEU A 220 11.94 1.79 -21.13
C LEU A 220 11.86 1.11 -22.49
N ASP A 221 12.95 0.45 -22.91
CA ASP A 221 13.03 -0.23 -24.20
C ASP A 221 12.05 -1.43 -24.26
N ASP A 222 11.92 -2.15 -23.15
CA ASP A 222 11.02 -3.30 -22.97
C ASP A 222 10.75 -3.55 -21.48
N THR A 223 10.00 -4.63 -21.17
CA THR A 223 9.62 -4.99 -19.79
C THR A 223 10.82 -5.43 -18.93
N TYR A 224 11.92 -5.91 -19.49
CA TYR A 224 13.11 -6.26 -18.72
C TYR A 224 13.87 -5.05 -18.17
N ALA A 225 13.61 -3.87 -18.75
CA ALA A 225 14.19 -2.62 -18.25
C ALA A 225 13.72 -2.28 -16.81
N ILE A 226 12.67 -2.94 -16.29
CA ILE A 226 12.24 -2.81 -14.87
C ILE A 226 13.37 -3.11 -13.89
N ALA A 227 14.32 -3.99 -14.26
CA ALA A 227 15.47 -4.29 -13.41
C ALA A 227 16.38 -3.05 -13.20
N GLY A 228 16.57 -2.26 -14.24
CA GLY A 228 17.23 -0.96 -14.13
C GLY A 228 16.41 0.03 -13.29
N GLU A 229 15.08 -0.03 -13.38
CA GLU A 229 14.21 0.83 -12.60
C GLU A 229 14.25 0.48 -11.11
N PHE A 230 14.38 -0.79 -10.72
CA PHE A 230 14.60 -1.13 -9.30
C PHE A 230 15.82 -0.38 -8.77
N PHE A 231 16.97 -0.44 -9.45
CA PHE A 231 18.17 0.26 -9.02
C PHE A 231 18.01 1.79 -9.04
N ARG A 232 17.43 2.35 -10.11
CA ARG A 232 17.20 3.81 -10.23
C ARG A 232 16.36 4.35 -9.09
N TRP A 233 15.22 3.69 -8.79
CA TRP A 233 14.29 4.15 -7.77
C TRP A 233 14.82 3.98 -6.35
N GLU A 234 15.57 2.90 -6.08
CA GLU A 234 16.26 2.72 -4.80
C GLU A 234 17.26 3.86 -4.56
N PHE A 235 18.09 4.13 -5.55
CA PHE A 235 19.07 5.24 -5.51
C PHE A 235 18.35 6.60 -5.36
N ALA A 236 17.36 6.86 -6.20
CA ALA A 236 16.59 8.11 -6.18
C ALA A 236 15.88 8.35 -4.82
N THR A 237 15.36 7.29 -4.20
CA THR A 237 14.73 7.39 -2.89
C THR A 237 15.72 7.78 -1.80
N VAL A 238 16.95 7.24 -1.85
CA VAL A 238 18.02 7.62 -0.92
C VAL A 238 18.42 9.09 -1.10
N VAL A 239 18.57 9.54 -2.36
CA VAL A 239 18.87 10.95 -2.67
C VAL A 239 17.73 11.87 -2.21
N ALA A 240 16.48 11.51 -2.47
CA ALA A 240 15.33 12.28 -1.99
C ALA A 240 15.32 12.37 -0.45
N GLY A 241 15.59 11.27 0.25
CA GLY A 241 15.76 11.25 1.71
C GLY A 241 16.86 12.20 2.18
N LYS A 242 18.01 12.21 1.51
CA LYS A 242 19.11 13.14 1.82
C LYS A 242 18.70 14.60 1.62
N VAL A 243 18.00 14.93 0.52
CA VAL A 243 17.50 16.28 0.26
C VAL A 243 16.50 16.71 1.34
N MET A 244 15.60 15.81 1.73
CA MET A 244 14.60 16.05 2.77
C MET A 244 15.19 16.04 4.19
N GLY A 245 16.46 15.64 4.38
CA GLY A 245 17.13 15.59 5.68
C GLY A 245 16.62 14.46 6.59
N ILE A 246 16.19 13.32 6.02
CA ILE A 246 15.68 12.15 6.76
C ILE A 246 16.53 10.91 6.45
N ASN A 247 16.50 9.90 7.35
CA ASN A 247 17.13 8.61 7.10
C ASN A 247 16.16 7.68 6.31
N PRO A 248 16.46 7.31 5.05
CA PRO A 248 15.57 6.48 4.24
C PRO A 248 15.61 4.98 4.58
N PHE A 249 16.50 4.54 5.48
CA PHE A 249 16.75 3.11 5.72
C PHE A 249 16.06 2.53 6.94
N ASP A 250 15.51 3.36 7.84
CA ASP A 250 14.76 2.92 9.01
C ASP A 250 13.23 2.92 8.81
N GLU A 251 12.47 2.34 9.76
CA GLU A 251 11.01 2.25 9.76
C GLU A 251 10.44 2.29 11.19
N LEU A 252 10.60 3.42 11.86
CA LEU A 252 10.33 3.57 13.30
C LEU A 252 8.84 3.49 13.70
N ASN A 253 7.90 3.72 12.76
CA ASN A 253 6.49 3.92 13.08
C ASN A 253 5.58 2.70 12.78
N VAL A 254 6.13 1.54 12.41
CA VAL A 254 5.34 0.32 12.13
C VAL A 254 5.15 -0.58 13.36
N THR A 255 5.97 -0.44 14.39
CA THR A 255 5.97 -1.30 15.58
C THR A 255 4.69 -1.15 16.40
N GLU A 256 4.12 0.04 16.48
CA GLU A 256 2.92 0.33 17.26
C GLU A 256 1.70 -0.48 16.80
N SER A 257 1.42 -0.49 15.49
CA SER A 257 0.32 -1.32 14.95
C SER A 257 0.52 -2.81 15.21
N LYS A 258 1.77 -3.30 15.15
CA LYS A 258 2.09 -4.70 15.47
C LYS A 258 1.82 -5.02 16.94
N ASN A 259 2.21 -4.14 17.85
CA ASN A 259 1.97 -4.29 19.30
C ASN A 259 0.47 -4.27 19.61
N ASN A 260 -0.29 -3.32 19.01
CA ASN A 260 -1.74 -3.25 19.18
C ASN A 260 -2.43 -4.52 18.67
N THR A 261 -2.03 -5.01 17.49
CA THR A 261 -2.52 -6.29 16.95
C THR A 261 -2.23 -7.45 17.90
N GLY A 262 -1.01 -7.55 18.42
CA GLY A 262 -0.62 -8.59 19.37
C GLY A 262 -1.47 -8.57 20.65
N ARG A 263 -1.71 -7.38 21.21
CA ARG A 263 -2.60 -7.17 22.38
C ARG A 263 -4.04 -7.61 22.10
N LEU A 264 -4.57 -7.28 20.93
CA LEU A 264 -5.92 -7.65 20.52
C LEU A 264 -6.07 -9.16 20.31
N LEU A 265 -5.08 -9.82 19.73
CA LEU A 265 -5.06 -11.28 19.57
C LEU A 265 -4.95 -12.01 20.92
N GLU A 266 -4.17 -11.49 21.86
CA GLU A 266 -4.09 -12.05 23.22
C GLU A 266 -5.42 -11.85 23.97
N TYR A 267 -6.07 -10.69 23.83
CA TYR A 267 -7.43 -10.47 24.36
C TYR A 267 -8.43 -11.47 23.77
N PHE A 268 -8.38 -11.70 22.45
CA PHE A 268 -9.23 -12.69 21.79
C PHE A 268 -9.00 -14.10 22.35
N LYS A 269 -7.77 -14.50 22.57
CA LYS A 269 -7.42 -15.82 23.12
C LYS A 269 -8.03 -16.02 24.51
N GLN A 270 -8.08 -14.96 25.32
CA GLN A 270 -8.62 -15.02 26.67
C GLN A 270 -10.17 -14.96 26.72
N ASN A 271 -10.80 -14.20 25.80
CA ASN A 271 -12.21 -13.85 25.87
C ASN A 271 -13.07 -14.48 24.75
N GLY A 272 -12.48 -15.13 23.75
CA GLY A 272 -13.15 -15.74 22.59
C GLY A 272 -13.75 -14.72 21.59
N GLN A 273 -13.56 -13.43 21.83
CA GLN A 273 -14.05 -12.34 20.96
C GLN A 273 -13.11 -11.13 21.06
N LEU A 274 -13.06 -10.31 20.01
CA LEU A 274 -12.36 -9.02 20.05
C LEU A 274 -13.19 -7.98 20.87
N PRO A 275 -12.54 -6.94 21.39
CA PRO A 275 -13.24 -5.85 22.08
C PRO A 275 -14.30 -5.22 21.16
N LYS A 276 -15.49 -4.99 21.68
CA LYS A 276 -16.55 -4.27 20.97
C LYS A 276 -16.34 -2.78 21.05
N THR A 277 -16.63 -2.10 19.95
CA THR A 277 -16.68 -0.64 19.86
C THR A 277 -18.05 -0.25 19.34
N ASP A 278 -18.68 0.75 19.92
CA ASP A 278 -19.96 1.25 19.46
C ASP A 278 -19.78 2.11 18.20
N ALA A 279 -20.69 1.95 17.25
CA ALA A 279 -20.73 2.78 16.06
C ALA A 279 -21.27 4.18 16.40
N LEU A 280 -20.65 5.21 15.82
CA LEU A 280 -21.16 6.59 15.91
C LEU A 280 -22.46 6.74 15.14
N LEU A 281 -22.58 6.05 14.00
CA LEU A 281 -23.76 6.01 13.14
C LEU A 281 -23.82 4.67 12.42
N THR A 282 -25.02 4.16 12.19
CA THR A 282 -25.29 3.07 11.25
C THR A 282 -26.41 3.48 10.31
N GLU A 283 -26.13 3.49 9.02
CA GLU A 283 -27.07 3.87 7.98
C GLU A 283 -26.95 2.92 6.79
N ASN A 284 -28.06 2.34 6.36
CA ASN A 284 -28.12 1.51 5.15
C ASN A 284 -27.10 0.36 5.10
N GLY A 285 -26.74 -0.24 6.23
CA GLY A 285 -25.78 -1.34 6.31
C GLY A 285 -24.30 -0.88 6.28
N VAL A 286 -24.04 0.42 6.43
CA VAL A 286 -22.71 0.97 6.65
C VAL A 286 -22.64 1.61 8.03
N SER A 287 -21.69 1.18 8.85
CA SER A 287 -21.47 1.71 10.20
C SER A 287 -20.19 2.57 10.21
N LEU A 288 -20.31 3.76 10.79
CA LEU A 288 -19.20 4.70 10.97
C LEU A 288 -18.67 4.60 12.40
N TYR A 289 -17.36 4.47 12.54
CA TYR A 289 -16.66 4.47 13.82
C TYR A 289 -15.60 5.57 13.85
N ALA A 290 -15.50 6.24 14.98
CA ALA A 290 -14.53 7.30 15.25
C ALA A 290 -14.15 7.26 16.74
N ASP A 291 -12.95 7.74 17.08
CA ASP A 291 -12.62 8.03 18.46
C ASP A 291 -13.34 9.29 18.98
N GLU A 292 -13.21 9.57 20.27
CA GLU A 292 -13.87 10.72 20.91
C GLU A 292 -13.44 12.05 20.29
N LYS A 293 -12.15 12.21 19.97
CA LYS A 293 -11.61 13.43 19.35
C LYS A 293 -12.21 13.65 17.96
N MET A 294 -12.24 12.60 17.15
CA MET A 294 -12.79 12.67 15.80
C MET A 294 -14.31 12.84 15.82
N SER A 295 -15.02 12.21 16.75
CA SER A 295 -16.46 12.36 16.93
C SER A 295 -16.84 13.81 17.27
N ARG A 296 -16.08 14.45 18.16
CA ARG A 296 -16.25 15.88 18.47
C ARG A 296 -15.99 16.76 17.26
N LEU A 297 -14.89 16.52 16.53
CA LEU A 297 -14.56 17.27 15.32
C LEU A 297 -15.66 17.16 14.24
N ILE A 298 -16.18 15.95 13.99
CA ILE A 298 -17.31 15.73 13.08
C ILE A 298 -18.52 16.55 13.51
N SER A 299 -18.89 16.50 14.80
CA SER A 299 -20.05 17.22 15.32
C SER A 299 -19.89 18.74 15.17
N GLU A 300 -18.71 19.26 15.49
CA GLU A 300 -18.40 20.70 15.34
C GLU A 300 -18.47 21.13 13.87
N LEU A 301 -17.88 20.37 12.95
CA LEU A 301 -17.91 20.69 11.53
C LEU A 301 -19.30 20.55 10.92
N CYS A 302 -20.07 19.53 11.32
CA CYS A 302 -21.47 19.43 10.90
C CYS A 302 -22.29 20.63 11.37
N TYR A 303 -22.10 21.07 12.61
CA TYR A 303 -22.77 22.27 13.11
C TYR A 303 -22.35 23.55 12.39
N GLN A 304 -21.05 23.76 12.21
CA GLN A 304 -20.49 24.96 11.56
C GLN A 304 -20.93 25.10 10.11
N HIS A 305 -21.09 24.00 9.39
CA HIS A 305 -21.40 23.97 7.96
C HIS A 305 -22.84 23.52 7.66
N GLU A 306 -23.68 23.43 8.67
CA GLU A 306 -25.11 23.02 8.57
C GLU A 306 -25.29 21.65 7.89
N TYR A 307 -24.36 20.69 8.14
CA TYR A 307 -24.50 19.32 7.68
C TYR A 307 -25.33 18.49 8.64
N GLU A 308 -26.08 17.53 8.08
CA GLU A 308 -26.85 16.58 8.87
C GLU A 308 -25.91 15.63 9.63
N HIS A 309 -25.86 15.77 10.94
CA HIS A 309 -24.98 14.97 11.83
C HIS A 309 -25.50 13.54 12.09
N ASN A 310 -26.71 13.20 11.61
CA ASN A 310 -27.33 11.89 11.74
C ASN A 310 -27.39 11.12 10.40
N THR A 311 -26.64 11.55 9.40
CA THR A 311 -26.51 10.86 8.10
C THR A 311 -25.05 10.57 7.76
N LEU A 312 -24.81 9.47 7.06
CA LEU A 312 -23.46 9.11 6.60
C LEU A 312 -22.90 10.19 5.68
N SER A 313 -23.71 10.71 4.75
CA SER A 313 -23.28 11.77 3.83
C SER A 313 -22.91 13.06 4.56
N GLY A 314 -23.66 13.46 5.59
CA GLY A 314 -23.34 14.64 6.39
C GLY A 314 -22.01 14.51 7.14
N MET A 315 -21.80 13.37 7.81
CA MET A 315 -20.55 13.09 8.51
C MET A 315 -19.34 12.99 7.55
N LEU A 316 -19.51 12.34 6.39
CA LEU A 316 -18.45 12.30 5.36
C LEU A 316 -18.17 13.68 4.76
N ALA A 317 -19.22 14.49 4.52
CA ALA A 317 -19.05 15.87 4.04
C ALA A 317 -18.19 16.68 5.00
N SER A 318 -18.39 16.54 6.31
CA SER A 318 -17.59 17.23 7.31
C SER A 318 -16.10 16.89 7.18
N GLN A 319 -15.77 15.60 6.95
CA GLN A 319 -14.38 15.15 6.77
C GLN A 319 -13.79 15.59 5.43
N ILE A 320 -14.56 15.51 4.35
CA ILE A 320 -14.12 15.98 3.03
C ILE A 320 -13.82 17.48 3.07
N ASN A 321 -14.67 18.24 3.77
CA ASN A 321 -14.55 19.70 3.83
C ASN A 321 -13.55 20.21 4.88
N SER A 322 -13.11 19.37 5.81
CA SER A 322 -12.01 19.68 6.73
C SER A 322 -10.63 19.68 6.06
N THR A 323 -10.54 19.34 4.77
CA THR A 323 -9.26 19.26 4.06
C THR A 323 -8.71 20.61 3.64
N HIS A 324 -7.41 20.78 3.85
CA HIS A 324 -6.64 21.97 3.49
C HIS A 324 -5.71 21.70 2.30
N ALA A 325 -5.06 22.73 1.79
CA ALA A 325 -4.01 22.59 0.78
C ALA A 325 -2.89 21.66 1.31
N GLY A 326 -2.42 20.72 0.46
CA GLY A 326 -1.42 19.73 0.84
C GLY A 326 -1.96 18.48 1.54
N ASP A 327 -3.24 18.41 1.90
CA ASP A 327 -3.87 17.20 2.43
C ASP A 327 -4.04 16.12 1.35
N TYR A 328 -4.21 14.86 1.80
CA TYR A 328 -4.55 13.73 0.94
C TYR A 328 -5.56 12.81 1.62
N PHE A 329 -6.29 12.04 0.83
CA PHE A 329 -7.13 10.94 1.32
C PHE A 329 -6.41 9.61 1.18
N ALA A 330 -6.61 8.72 2.14
CA ALA A 330 -6.18 7.34 2.07
C ALA A 330 -7.37 6.40 2.31
N LEU A 331 -7.72 5.60 1.31
CA LEU A 331 -8.67 4.51 1.42
C LEU A 331 -7.92 3.26 1.86
N LEU A 332 -8.14 2.82 3.09
CA LEU A 332 -7.45 1.70 3.74
C LEU A 332 -8.37 0.49 3.73
N ALA A 333 -8.31 -0.31 2.66
CA ALA A 333 -9.30 -1.35 2.36
C ALA A 333 -8.89 -2.72 2.96
N TYR A 334 -9.55 -3.16 4.03
CA TYR A 334 -9.48 -4.55 4.52
C TYR A 334 -10.54 -5.42 3.85
N LEU A 335 -10.53 -5.41 2.53
CA LEU A 335 -11.49 -6.03 1.64
C LEU A 335 -10.80 -7.05 0.72
N PRO A 336 -11.53 -8.01 0.12
CA PRO A 336 -10.98 -8.84 -0.94
C PRO A 336 -10.75 -7.99 -2.21
N ALA A 337 -9.67 -8.28 -2.93
CA ALA A 337 -9.33 -7.60 -4.18
C ALA A 337 -10.02 -8.31 -5.37
N PHE A 338 -11.34 -8.17 -5.47
CA PHE A 338 -12.11 -8.58 -6.64
C PHE A 338 -12.27 -7.40 -7.60
N PRO A 339 -12.40 -7.62 -8.92
CA PRO A 339 -12.54 -6.55 -9.90
C PRO A 339 -13.65 -5.54 -9.57
N GLU A 340 -14.80 -6.00 -9.09
CA GLU A 340 -15.95 -5.16 -8.73
C GLU A 340 -15.66 -4.27 -7.52
N VAL A 341 -14.87 -4.78 -6.57
CA VAL A 341 -14.42 -4.03 -5.39
C VAL A 341 -13.38 -2.98 -5.79
N GLU A 342 -12.43 -3.36 -6.63
CA GLU A 342 -11.40 -2.44 -7.16
C GLU A 342 -12.03 -1.30 -7.94
N GLU A 343 -13.00 -1.59 -8.81
CA GLU A 343 -13.75 -0.58 -9.57
C GLU A 343 -14.53 0.36 -8.65
N SER A 344 -15.19 -0.18 -7.63
CA SER A 344 -15.95 0.62 -6.65
C SER A 344 -15.04 1.57 -5.87
N LEU A 345 -13.88 1.09 -5.40
CA LEU A 345 -12.89 1.91 -4.70
C LEU A 345 -12.29 2.97 -5.62
N GLU A 346 -12.01 2.64 -6.90
CA GLU A 346 -11.55 3.60 -7.88
C GLU A 346 -12.59 4.69 -8.16
N ASN A 347 -13.88 4.34 -8.18
CA ASN A 347 -14.96 5.30 -8.31
C ASN A 347 -15.00 6.28 -7.13
N VAL A 348 -14.87 5.78 -5.89
CA VAL A 348 -14.75 6.62 -4.69
C VAL A 348 -13.53 7.54 -4.81
N ARG A 349 -12.35 7.01 -5.19
CA ARG A 349 -11.11 7.77 -5.38
C ARG A 349 -11.28 8.89 -6.40
N ARG A 350 -11.88 8.58 -7.56
CA ARG A 350 -12.12 9.58 -8.61
C ARG A 350 -13.05 10.70 -8.13
N ARG A 351 -14.11 10.34 -7.41
CA ARG A 351 -15.07 11.33 -6.86
C ARG A 351 -14.42 12.25 -5.84
N LEU A 352 -13.65 11.71 -4.90
CA LEU A 352 -12.89 12.49 -3.93
C LEU A 352 -11.91 13.43 -4.62
N ARG A 353 -11.13 12.92 -5.60
CA ARG A 353 -10.20 13.72 -6.39
C ARG A 353 -10.91 14.85 -7.13
N HIS A 354 -11.99 14.55 -7.86
CA HIS A 354 -12.76 15.55 -8.61
C HIS A 354 -13.33 16.65 -7.72
N ALA A 355 -13.91 16.27 -6.58
CA ALA A 355 -14.52 17.22 -5.64
C ALA A 355 -13.49 18.10 -4.93
N THR A 356 -12.32 17.55 -4.61
CA THR A 356 -11.37 18.19 -3.69
C THR A 356 -10.05 18.60 -4.33
N ARG A 357 -9.69 18.03 -5.48
CA ARG A 357 -8.38 18.06 -6.14
C ARG A 357 -7.26 17.46 -5.29
N ARG A 358 -7.58 16.82 -4.16
CA ARG A 358 -6.60 16.21 -3.26
C ARG A 358 -6.11 14.87 -3.82
N ALA A 359 -4.89 14.51 -3.48
CA ALA A 359 -4.38 13.16 -3.70
C ALA A 359 -5.27 12.15 -2.97
N THR A 360 -5.55 11.03 -3.60
CA THR A 360 -6.29 9.95 -2.97
C THR A 360 -5.59 8.63 -3.28
N THR A 361 -5.13 7.94 -2.24
CA THR A 361 -4.46 6.64 -2.33
C THR A 361 -5.45 5.53 -2.00
N ILE A 362 -5.20 4.32 -2.52
CA ILE A 362 -5.91 3.11 -2.15
C ILE A 362 -4.86 2.09 -1.71
N GLY A 363 -4.97 1.60 -0.48
CA GLY A 363 -4.12 0.54 0.05
C GLY A 363 -4.93 -0.64 0.56
N TYR A 364 -4.54 -1.86 0.17
CA TYR A 364 -5.16 -3.06 0.72
C TYR A 364 -4.47 -3.47 2.03
N GLY A 365 -5.27 -3.65 3.09
CA GLY A 365 -4.82 -4.19 4.36
C GLY A 365 -4.92 -5.73 4.39
N PRO A 366 -3.97 -6.40 5.07
CA PRO A 366 -2.91 -5.83 5.91
C PRO A 366 -1.64 -5.37 5.15
N ARG A 367 -1.53 -5.55 3.82
CA ARG A 367 -0.32 -5.23 3.04
C ARG A 367 0.23 -3.82 3.31
N PHE A 368 -0.64 -2.81 3.35
CA PHE A 368 -0.19 -1.43 3.55
C PHE A 368 0.43 -1.17 4.94
N LEU A 369 0.21 -2.05 5.93
CA LEU A 369 0.89 -1.96 7.24
C LEU A 369 2.41 -2.08 7.09
N HIS A 370 2.87 -2.78 6.06
CA HIS A 370 4.26 -3.02 5.70
C HIS A 370 4.72 -2.12 4.53
N SER A 371 4.03 -1.01 4.25
CA SER A 371 4.35 -0.07 3.17
C SER A 371 3.97 1.37 3.54
N THR A 372 2.82 1.86 3.09
CA THR A 372 2.33 3.22 3.35
C THR A 372 2.03 3.49 4.83
N GLY A 373 1.86 2.45 5.65
CA GLY A 373 1.62 2.58 7.08
C GLY A 373 2.69 3.37 7.84
N GLN A 374 3.95 3.30 7.40
CA GLN A 374 5.03 4.15 7.93
C GLN A 374 4.74 5.63 7.64
N LEU A 375 4.38 5.97 6.40
CA LEU A 375 4.03 7.33 5.99
C LEU A 375 2.80 7.86 6.71
N HIS A 376 1.76 7.05 6.87
CA HIS A 376 0.51 7.46 7.52
C HIS A 376 0.73 7.87 8.98
N LYS A 377 1.67 7.23 9.67
CA LYS A 377 1.96 7.44 11.08
C LYS A 377 3.12 8.40 11.33
N GLY A 378 4.18 8.28 10.54
CA GLY A 378 5.43 9.05 10.71
C GLY A 378 5.53 10.29 9.84
N GLY A 379 4.74 10.38 8.78
CA GLY A 379 4.69 11.53 7.88
C GLY A 379 3.99 12.74 8.47
N ALA A 380 3.83 13.78 7.66
CA ALA A 380 3.10 14.99 8.03
C ALA A 380 1.64 14.68 8.44
N ASP A 381 1.07 15.50 9.32
CA ASP A 381 -0.33 15.38 9.74
C ASP A 381 -1.28 16.02 8.70
N ASN A 382 -1.27 15.46 7.50
CA ASN A 382 -2.04 15.93 6.36
C ASN A 382 -2.85 14.82 5.68
N GLY A 383 -3.01 13.66 6.33
CA GLY A 383 -3.83 12.54 5.88
C GLY A 383 -5.25 12.59 6.44
N VAL A 384 -6.24 12.24 5.60
CA VAL A 384 -7.60 11.89 6.00
C VAL A 384 -7.82 10.43 5.63
N PHE A 385 -8.02 9.58 6.64
CA PHE A 385 -7.99 8.14 6.50
C PHE A 385 -9.41 7.57 6.59
N PHE A 386 -9.84 6.88 5.54
CA PHE A 386 -11.05 6.08 5.51
C PHE A 386 -10.65 4.60 5.52
N GLN A 387 -10.66 3.99 6.70
CA GLN A 387 -10.48 2.56 6.82
C GLN A 387 -11.80 1.86 6.50
N ILE A 388 -11.79 0.95 5.52
CA ILE A 388 -12.97 0.24 5.06
C ILE A 388 -12.83 -1.23 5.42
N THR A 389 -13.78 -1.73 6.21
CA THR A 389 -13.83 -3.13 6.66
C THR A 389 -15.19 -3.74 6.32
N TYR A 390 -15.28 -5.07 6.31
CA TYR A 390 -16.55 -5.73 6.06
C TYR A 390 -16.64 -7.11 6.73
N ASP A 391 -17.86 -7.58 6.95
CA ASP A 391 -18.16 -8.91 7.46
C ASP A 391 -17.92 -9.97 6.37
N SER A 392 -16.81 -10.71 6.47
CA SER A 392 -16.52 -11.77 5.51
C SER A 392 -17.44 -12.96 5.71
N PRO A 393 -18.15 -13.44 4.68
CA PRO A 393 -19.04 -14.61 4.81
C PRO A 393 -18.25 -15.92 5.01
N LEU A 394 -16.97 -15.91 4.72
CA LEU A 394 -16.09 -17.07 4.87
C LEU A 394 -14.91 -16.68 5.76
N ASP A 395 -14.64 -17.54 6.72
CA ASP A 395 -13.45 -17.46 7.56
C ASP A 395 -12.72 -18.80 7.58
N LEU A 396 -11.41 -18.78 7.59
CA LEU A 396 -10.56 -19.96 7.58
C LEU A 396 -9.76 -20.04 8.87
N ALA A 397 -9.74 -21.21 9.49
CA ALA A 397 -8.89 -21.45 10.64
C ALA A 397 -7.40 -21.44 10.22
N ILE A 398 -6.57 -20.91 11.08
CA ILE A 398 -5.11 -21.01 10.97
C ILE A 398 -4.66 -22.20 11.80
N PRO A 399 -4.02 -23.23 11.21
CA PRO A 399 -3.55 -24.39 11.98
C PRO A 399 -2.64 -23.96 13.14
N ASP A 400 -2.83 -24.60 14.29
CA ASP A 400 -2.07 -24.32 15.53
C ASP A 400 -2.14 -22.86 16.01
N ALA A 401 -3.15 -22.11 15.61
CA ALA A 401 -3.41 -20.79 16.15
C ALA A 401 -4.78 -20.74 16.86
N PRO A 402 -4.93 -19.98 17.95
CA PRO A 402 -6.22 -19.84 18.65
C PRO A 402 -7.21 -18.92 17.93
N TYR A 403 -6.88 -18.41 16.76
CA TYR A 403 -7.66 -17.47 15.96
C TYR A 403 -7.63 -17.85 14.47
N SER A 404 -8.61 -17.36 13.75
CA SER A 404 -8.78 -17.51 12.30
C SER A 404 -8.12 -16.37 11.51
N PHE A 405 -8.09 -16.48 10.17
CA PHE A 405 -7.67 -15.39 9.29
C PHE A 405 -8.59 -14.16 9.41
N GLY A 406 -9.89 -14.36 9.60
CA GLY A 406 -10.84 -13.27 9.80
C GLY A 406 -10.57 -12.50 11.09
N VAL A 407 -10.32 -13.22 12.19
CA VAL A 407 -9.94 -12.61 13.48
C VAL A 407 -8.61 -11.87 13.36
N LEU A 408 -7.60 -12.46 12.71
CA LEU A 408 -6.31 -11.83 12.48
C LEU A 408 -6.47 -10.52 11.69
N LYS A 409 -7.18 -10.57 10.56
CA LYS A 409 -7.46 -9.39 9.73
C LYS A 409 -8.17 -8.29 10.52
N THR A 410 -9.16 -8.66 11.32
CA THR A 410 -9.94 -7.70 12.14
C THR A 410 -9.08 -7.08 13.24
N ALA A 411 -8.24 -7.87 13.90
CA ALA A 411 -7.30 -7.37 14.90
C ALA A 411 -6.26 -6.42 14.30
N GLN A 412 -5.76 -6.72 13.10
CA GLN A 412 -4.83 -5.84 12.37
C GLN A 412 -5.51 -4.52 11.96
N ALA A 413 -6.74 -4.57 11.46
CA ALA A 413 -7.51 -3.37 11.13
C ALA A 413 -7.75 -2.51 12.37
N ALA A 414 -8.17 -3.11 13.48
CA ALA A 414 -8.39 -2.37 14.73
C ALA A 414 -7.09 -1.79 15.30
N GLY A 415 -6.01 -2.58 15.33
CA GLY A 415 -4.71 -2.13 15.84
C GLY A 415 -4.08 -1.01 15.00
N ASP A 416 -4.33 -0.99 13.71
CA ASP A 416 -3.87 0.09 12.82
C ASP A 416 -4.67 1.38 13.03
N LEU A 417 -6.00 1.27 13.15
CA LEU A 417 -6.86 2.40 13.46
C LEU A 417 -6.47 3.04 14.81
N GLU A 418 -6.28 2.23 15.85
CA GLU A 418 -5.80 2.71 17.15
C GLU A 418 -4.46 3.46 17.04
N ALA A 419 -3.52 2.94 16.23
CA ALA A 419 -2.23 3.58 16.01
C ALA A 419 -2.33 4.92 15.27
N LEU A 420 -3.27 5.08 14.33
CA LEU A 420 -3.55 6.34 13.68
C LEU A 420 -4.19 7.35 14.66
N GLN A 421 -5.17 6.90 15.43
CA GLN A 421 -5.89 7.72 16.39
C GLN A 421 -4.98 8.18 17.54
N SER A 422 -4.12 7.31 18.07
CA SER A 422 -3.13 7.67 19.12
C SER A 422 -2.17 8.79 18.69
N LYS A 423 -1.90 8.89 17.38
CA LYS A 423 -1.12 9.99 16.78
C LYS A 423 -1.97 11.21 16.41
N GLY A 424 -3.23 11.20 16.76
CA GLY A 424 -4.16 12.29 16.47
C GLY A 424 -4.55 12.44 15.00
N ARG A 425 -4.31 11.41 14.17
CA ARG A 425 -4.66 11.44 12.74
C ARG A 425 -6.17 11.47 12.53
N ARG A 426 -6.63 12.13 11.46
CA ARG A 426 -8.03 12.19 11.05
C ARG A 426 -8.46 10.85 10.44
N ALA A 427 -8.79 9.86 11.27
CA ALA A 427 -9.07 8.49 10.86
C ALA A 427 -10.48 8.05 11.26
N LEU A 428 -11.23 7.55 10.28
CA LEU A 428 -12.55 6.95 10.44
C LEU A 428 -12.52 5.50 9.96
N ARG A 429 -13.32 4.63 10.61
CA ARG A 429 -13.60 3.30 10.07
C ARG A 429 -15.03 3.24 9.56
N LEU A 430 -15.17 2.85 8.31
CA LEU A 430 -16.43 2.50 7.66
C LEU A 430 -16.52 0.98 7.59
N HIS A 431 -17.52 0.41 8.24
CA HIS A 431 -17.74 -1.03 8.25
C HIS A 431 -19.01 -1.38 7.47
N ILE A 432 -18.87 -2.30 6.52
CA ILE A 432 -19.96 -2.75 5.66
C ILE A 432 -20.47 -4.09 6.19
N SER A 433 -21.75 -4.14 6.53
CA SER A 433 -22.46 -5.36 6.91
C SER A 433 -23.35 -5.84 5.76
N GLY A 434 -23.30 -7.13 5.45
CA GLY A 434 -24.08 -7.76 4.39
C GLY A 434 -23.34 -7.80 3.05
N ASP A 435 -24.03 -7.48 1.94
CA ASP A 435 -23.43 -7.52 0.60
C ASP A 435 -22.40 -6.41 0.38
N LEU A 436 -21.17 -6.80 0.07
CA LEU A 436 -20.03 -5.89 -0.02
C LEU A 436 -20.19 -4.87 -1.16
N VAL A 437 -20.64 -5.30 -2.33
CA VAL A 437 -20.76 -4.41 -3.51
C VAL A 437 -21.86 -3.39 -3.27
N SER A 438 -22.99 -3.82 -2.74
CA SER A 438 -24.09 -2.91 -2.34
C SER A 438 -23.66 -1.93 -1.25
N GLY A 439 -22.84 -2.37 -0.28
CA GLY A 439 -22.30 -1.51 0.76
C GLY A 439 -21.33 -0.45 0.21
N LEU A 440 -20.45 -0.84 -0.72
CA LEU A 440 -19.54 0.10 -1.40
C LEU A 440 -20.31 1.11 -2.27
N GLN A 441 -21.39 0.69 -2.93
CA GLN A 441 -22.23 1.62 -3.68
C GLN A 441 -22.87 2.67 -2.76
N LYS A 442 -23.39 2.28 -1.59
CA LYS A 442 -23.92 3.24 -0.61
C LYS A 442 -22.86 4.21 -0.09
N LEU A 443 -21.61 3.71 0.09
CA LEU A 443 -20.49 4.57 0.42
C LEU A 443 -20.19 5.56 -0.71
N LEU A 444 -20.19 5.10 -1.95
CA LEU A 444 -20.00 5.97 -3.12
C LEU A 444 -21.09 7.06 -3.18
N ASP A 445 -22.35 6.66 -3.04
CA ASP A 445 -23.50 7.60 -3.04
C ASP A 445 -23.35 8.66 -1.93
N ALA A 446 -22.92 8.24 -0.72
CA ALA A 446 -22.67 9.16 0.38
C ALA A 446 -21.51 10.14 0.09
N VAL A 447 -20.44 9.67 -0.55
CA VAL A 447 -19.31 10.54 -0.96
C VAL A 447 -19.73 11.51 -2.07
N GLU A 448 -20.59 11.09 -3.00
CA GLU A 448 -21.14 11.96 -4.05
C GLU A 448 -21.96 13.11 -3.46
N LEU A 449 -22.89 12.77 -2.56
CA LEU A 449 -23.70 13.77 -1.84
C LEU A 449 -22.84 14.73 -1.01
N ALA A 450 -21.79 14.22 -0.36
CA ALA A 450 -20.85 15.03 0.39
C ALA A 450 -20.07 16.00 -0.53
N ALA A 451 -19.67 15.54 -1.72
CA ALA A 451 -18.95 16.34 -2.71
C ALA A 451 -19.83 17.45 -3.33
N GLU A 452 -21.13 17.21 -3.54
CA GLU A 452 -22.07 18.20 -4.06
C GLU A 452 -22.28 19.37 -3.09
N ARG A 453 -22.28 19.09 -1.78
CA ARG A 453 -22.44 20.11 -0.73
C ARG A 453 -21.23 21.05 -0.57
N ARG A 454 -20.08 20.72 -1.17
CA ARG A 454 -18.87 21.54 -1.16
C ARG A 454 -18.92 22.70 -2.14
N ARG A 455 -19.82 22.66 -3.12
CA ARG A 455 -20.01 23.71 -4.14
C ARG A 455 -20.81 24.89 -3.60
#